data_c10fcec66eef5cd7244b40d51ad21ed9
#
_entry.id   c10fcec66eef5cd7244b40d51ad21ed9
#
_cell.length_a   1.000
_cell.length_b   1.000
_cell.length_c   1.000
_cell.angle_alpha   90.00
_cell.angle_beta   90.00
_cell.angle_gamma   90.00
#
_symmetry.space_group_name_H-M   'P 1'
#
loop_
_entity.id
_entity.type
_entity.pdbx_description
1 polymer ?
#
loop_
_entity_poly.entity_id
_entity_poly.type
_entity_poly.pdbx_seq_one_letter_code
_entity_poly.pdbx_strand_id
1 'polypeptide(L)'
;DVVLVFAGLDEISESEGLDRTHMHMPQAQNELIDAITAVNTNVVVVLSAGSSVEMPWFDYVKGIVHGYLGGQAGASAMMNVLTGKVCPSGKLNETYPLHYEDTPAFHYYPSKERSSEYREALYVGYRYYTTVGKKVRFPFGYGLSYTTFAYSNLSVDKDGVTFTIKNTGDVEGTEIAQLYVGKQSETIFRPIRELKGFARVTLAPGEEKSVHIAFDDKTFRFYDTRTDTWEVESGNYQIMVGTDADTMVLEGSLEIAGTVADGGYSKEILPEYFSGKIENVDDIEYRELYGREIPDGSWSGEIQMNDAVCQLYYGKGIFGKLFYGVLRILLKISEWQGKPNLNVLFNYNMPIRGYAKMTGGFVTMEMARALTEMANGHRIKGTAHLIRAAVKRD
;
A
#
# COMPACT_ATOMS: atom_id res chain seq x y z
N ASP A 1 -37.07 5.46 -3.71
CA ASP A 1 -36.30 5.38 -2.46
C ASP A 1 -34.83 5.15 -2.75
N VAL A 2 -33.95 5.53 -1.84
CA VAL A 2 -32.51 5.27 -1.91
C VAL A 2 -32.20 3.98 -1.17
N VAL A 3 -31.35 3.13 -1.77
CA VAL A 3 -30.82 1.95 -1.08
C VAL A 3 -29.38 2.21 -0.68
N LEU A 4 -29.09 2.08 0.63
CA LEU A 4 -27.72 2.12 1.16
C LEU A 4 -27.24 0.69 1.37
N VAL A 5 -26.18 0.28 0.67
CA VAL A 5 -25.57 -1.03 0.81
C VAL A 5 -24.26 -0.88 1.60
N PHE A 6 -24.24 -1.42 2.81
CA PHE A 6 -23.03 -1.49 3.62
C PHE A 6 -22.28 -2.76 3.27
N ALA A 7 -21.10 -2.59 2.70
CA ALA A 7 -20.27 -3.67 2.18
C ALA A 7 -18.80 -3.44 2.55
N GLY A 8 -17.97 -4.46 2.42
CA GLY A 8 -16.54 -4.32 2.69
C GLY A 8 -15.85 -5.66 2.86
N LEU A 9 -14.60 -5.59 3.27
CA LEU A 9 -13.80 -6.76 3.58
C LEU A 9 -14.09 -7.24 5.00
N ASP A 10 -14.11 -8.56 5.15
CA ASP A 10 -14.23 -9.21 6.45
C ASP A 10 -12.86 -9.52 7.07
N GLU A 11 -12.84 -10.00 8.31
CA GLU A 11 -11.62 -10.32 9.04
C GLU A 11 -10.76 -11.41 8.36
N ILE A 12 -11.36 -12.23 7.50
CA ILE A 12 -10.64 -13.27 6.77
C ILE A 12 -9.91 -12.66 5.59
N SER A 13 -10.56 -11.72 4.90
CA SER A 13 -10.01 -11.03 3.74
C SER A 13 -8.92 -10.02 4.11
N GLU A 14 -8.96 -9.47 5.34
CA GLU A 14 -8.01 -8.48 5.85
C GLU A 14 -7.39 -8.93 7.18
N SER A 15 -6.86 -10.14 7.25
CA SER A 15 -6.22 -10.66 8.46
C SER A 15 -4.73 -10.29 8.52
N GLU A 16 -4.25 -9.95 9.71
CA GLU A 16 -2.81 -9.80 9.97
C GLU A 16 -2.08 -11.12 9.72
N GLY A 17 -0.92 -11.05 9.06
CA GLY A 17 -0.09 -12.21 8.76
C GLY A 17 -0.56 -13.07 7.59
N LEU A 18 -1.45 -12.56 6.75
CA LEU A 18 -1.92 -13.20 5.52
C LEU A 18 -1.71 -12.30 4.33
N ASP A 19 -1.20 -12.87 3.26
CA ASP A 19 -1.13 -12.22 1.96
C ASP A 19 -2.48 -12.39 1.22
N ARG A 20 -3.02 -11.28 0.72
CA ARG A 20 -4.19 -11.34 -0.17
C ARG A 20 -3.75 -11.88 -1.52
N THR A 21 -4.52 -12.83 -2.05
CA THR A 21 -4.28 -13.43 -3.37
C THR A 21 -5.14 -12.83 -4.48
N HIS A 22 -6.03 -11.91 -4.13
CA HIS A 22 -6.93 -11.18 -5.04
C HIS A 22 -7.45 -9.92 -4.35
N MET A 23 -8.04 -9.01 -5.11
CA MET A 23 -8.68 -7.79 -4.60
C MET A 23 -10.21 -7.85 -4.59
N HIS A 24 -10.80 -9.02 -4.77
CA HIS A 24 -12.25 -9.18 -4.76
C HIS A 24 -12.82 -8.94 -3.36
N MET A 25 -13.98 -8.33 -3.30
CA MET A 25 -14.86 -8.36 -2.13
C MET A 25 -15.47 -9.76 -1.97
N PRO A 26 -16.02 -10.11 -0.79
CA PRO A 26 -16.77 -11.34 -0.62
C PRO A 26 -17.85 -11.51 -1.70
N GLN A 27 -17.88 -12.68 -2.35
CA GLN A 27 -18.74 -12.93 -3.50
C GLN A 27 -20.21 -12.62 -3.24
N ALA A 28 -20.73 -13.03 -2.07
CA ALA A 28 -22.13 -12.78 -1.70
C ALA A 28 -22.48 -11.28 -1.62
N GLN A 29 -21.51 -10.42 -1.31
CA GLN A 29 -21.71 -8.97 -1.29
C GLN A 29 -21.77 -8.40 -2.70
N ASN A 30 -20.91 -8.84 -3.61
CA ASN A 30 -20.99 -8.45 -5.02
C ASN A 30 -22.33 -8.90 -5.64
N GLU A 31 -22.74 -10.15 -5.42
CA GLU A 31 -24.03 -10.68 -5.89
C GLU A 31 -25.22 -9.91 -5.32
N LEU A 32 -25.15 -9.49 -4.04
CA LEU A 32 -26.18 -8.65 -3.42
C LEU A 32 -26.29 -7.30 -4.10
N ILE A 33 -25.16 -6.64 -4.36
CA ILE A 33 -25.14 -5.33 -5.04
C ILE A 33 -25.70 -5.46 -6.45
N ASP A 34 -25.29 -6.49 -7.19
CA ASP A 34 -25.80 -6.77 -8.55
C ASP A 34 -27.31 -7.00 -8.56
N ALA A 35 -27.82 -7.82 -7.61
CA ALA A 35 -29.26 -8.07 -7.51
C ALA A 35 -30.06 -6.81 -7.16
N ILE A 36 -29.55 -5.93 -6.29
CA ILE A 36 -30.18 -4.67 -5.93
C ILE A 36 -30.16 -3.69 -7.11
N THR A 37 -29.03 -3.54 -7.77
CA THR A 37 -28.88 -2.60 -8.91
C THR A 37 -29.71 -3.01 -10.11
N ALA A 38 -30.02 -4.30 -10.27
CA ALA A 38 -30.92 -4.79 -11.29
C ALA A 38 -32.37 -4.31 -11.12
N VAL A 39 -32.81 -3.97 -9.91
CA VAL A 39 -34.20 -3.56 -9.60
C VAL A 39 -34.31 -2.13 -9.08
N ASN A 40 -33.21 -1.49 -8.70
CA ASN A 40 -33.18 -0.12 -8.21
C ASN A 40 -31.92 0.60 -8.71
N THR A 41 -32.12 1.70 -9.41
CA THR A 41 -31.02 2.52 -9.96
C THR A 41 -30.48 3.57 -8.98
N ASN A 42 -31.08 3.70 -7.80
CA ASN A 42 -30.68 4.69 -6.79
C ASN A 42 -29.99 4.00 -5.61
N VAL A 43 -28.81 3.49 -5.86
CA VAL A 43 -28.00 2.70 -4.94
C VAL A 43 -26.72 3.46 -4.56
N VAL A 44 -26.42 3.52 -3.28
CA VAL A 44 -25.17 4.05 -2.73
C VAL A 44 -24.49 2.94 -1.94
N VAL A 45 -23.22 2.67 -2.24
CA VAL A 45 -22.42 1.71 -1.49
C VAL A 45 -21.61 2.44 -0.42
N VAL A 46 -21.73 1.99 0.82
CA VAL A 46 -20.91 2.43 1.95
C VAL A 46 -19.87 1.34 2.18
N LEU A 47 -18.64 1.61 1.75
CA LEU A 47 -17.56 0.64 1.71
C LEU A 47 -16.67 0.75 2.95
N SER A 48 -16.45 -0.39 3.62
CA SER A 48 -15.48 -0.54 4.72
C SER A 48 -14.43 -1.55 4.32
N ALA A 49 -13.24 -1.07 3.96
CA ALA A 49 -12.10 -1.88 3.58
C ALA A 49 -10.82 -1.13 3.93
N GLY A 50 -9.81 -1.79 4.43
CA GLY A 50 -8.53 -1.17 4.78
C GLY A 50 -7.62 -0.94 3.58
N SER A 51 -7.91 -1.61 2.46
CA SER A 51 -7.16 -1.53 1.20
C SER A 51 -8.07 -1.54 -0.01
N SER A 52 -7.49 -1.33 -1.21
CA SER A 52 -8.21 -1.31 -2.47
C SER A 52 -8.95 -2.63 -2.75
N VAL A 53 -10.12 -2.52 -3.38
CA VAL A 53 -10.97 -3.64 -3.80
C VAL A 53 -11.42 -3.45 -5.24
N GLU A 54 -11.66 -4.55 -5.94
CA GLU A 54 -12.32 -4.54 -7.23
C GLU A 54 -13.82 -4.27 -7.09
N MET A 55 -14.35 -3.43 -7.96
CA MET A 55 -15.73 -2.96 -7.93
C MET A 55 -16.45 -3.26 -9.26
N PRO A 56 -16.82 -4.53 -9.53
CA PRO A 56 -17.46 -4.90 -10.80
C PRO A 56 -18.80 -4.17 -11.03
N TRP A 57 -19.47 -3.79 -9.95
CA TRP A 57 -20.76 -3.09 -9.92
C TRP A 57 -20.66 -1.56 -10.02
N PHE A 58 -19.46 -1.00 -10.18
CA PHE A 58 -19.19 0.45 -10.13
C PHE A 58 -20.11 1.29 -11.02
N ASP A 59 -20.34 0.86 -12.25
CA ASP A 59 -21.11 1.62 -13.23
C ASP A 59 -22.63 1.59 -12.96
N TYR A 60 -23.10 0.77 -12.01
CA TYR A 60 -24.51 0.60 -11.67
C TYR A 60 -24.95 1.30 -10.39
N VAL A 61 -24.01 1.90 -9.64
CA VAL A 61 -24.30 2.62 -8.40
C VAL A 61 -24.20 4.13 -8.60
N LYS A 62 -24.95 4.91 -7.80
CA LYS A 62 -24.95 6.38 -7.86
C LYS A 62 -23.85 7.04 -7.06
N GLY A 63 -23.33 6.34 -6.06
CA GLY A 63 -22.26 6.87 -5.22
C GLY A 63 -21.60 5.79 -4.39
N ILE A 64 -20.38 6.08 -3.99
CA ILE A 64 -19.59 5.26 -3.07
C ILE A 64 -19.07 6.15 -1.97
N VAL A 65 -19.34 5.80 -0.72
CA VAL A 65 -18.74 6.42 0.46
C VAL A 65 -17.76 5.44 1.06
N HIS A 66 -16.48 5.71 0.92
CA HIS A 66 -15.44 4.82 1.43
C HIS A 66 -14.97 5.25 2.82
N GLY A 67 -15.24 4.42 3.81
CA GLY A 67 -14.96 4.69 5.22
C GLY A 67 -13.68 4.09 5.75
N TYR A 68 -12.95 3.35 4.96
CA TYR A 68 -11.80 2.58 5.43
C TYR A 68 -12.13 1.80 6.71
N LEU A 69 -11.29 1.89 7.74
CA LEU A 69 -11.48 1.32 9.07
C LEU A 69 -11.84 2.46 10.05
N GLY A 70 -13.10 2.85 10.08
CA GLY A 70 -13.60 4.10 10.67
C GLY A 70 -13.47 4.25 12.20
N GLY A 71 -13.05 3.20 12.91
CA GLY A 71 -12.88 3.22 14.37
C GLY A 71 -14.19 3.46 15.14
N GLN A 72 -14.08 3.92 16.38
CA GLN A 72 -15.20 4.05 17.33
C GLN A 72 -16.31 4.99 16.83
N ALA A 73 -15.97 6.08 16.17
CA ALA A 73 -16.92 7.09 15.66
C ALA A 73 -17.30 6.91 14.18
N GLY A 74 -16.84 5.84 13.53
CA GLY A 74 -16.97 5.63 12.08
C GLY A 74 -18.41 5.67 11.59
N ALA A 75 -19.33 4.98 12.26
CA ALA A 75 -20.74 4.98 11.87
C ALA A 75 -21.37 6.40 11.90
N SER A 76 -21.10 7.17 12.95
CA SER A 76 -21.59 8.55 13.05
C SER A 76 -20.97 9.47 11.99
N ALA A 77 -19.67 9.29 11.68
CA ALA A 77 -18.99 10.05 10.65
C ALA A 77 -19.60 9.77 9.27
N MET A 78 -19.81 8.50 8.93
CA MET A 78 -20.47 8.09 7.68
C MET A 78 -21.87 8.67 7.54
N MET A 79 -22.68 8.59 8.60
CA MET A 79 -24.04 9.16 8.60
C MET A 79 -24.01 10.68 8.42
N ASN A 80 -23.05 11.40 8.97
CA ASN A 80 -22.92 12.84 8.77
C ASN A 80 -22.61 13.19 7.31
N VAL A 81 -21.77 12.39 6.64
CA VAL A 81 -21.52 12.53 5.19
C VAL A 81 -22.78 12.20 4.39
N LEU A 82 -23.37 11.02 4.60
CA LEU A 82 -24.57 10.56 3.86
C LEU A 82 -25.77 11.50 3.98
N THR A 83 -25.91 12.17 5.13
CA THR A 83 -27.02 13.14 5.38
C THR A 83 -26.67 14.58 5.00
N GLY A 84 -25.48 14.84 4.49
CA GLY A 84 -25.05 16.19 4.11
C GLY A 84 -24.71 17.12 5.29
N LYS A 85 -24.66 16.60 6.52
CA LYS A 85 -24.25 17.40 7.69
C LYS A 85 -22.77 17.79 7.62
N VAL A 86 -21.97 16.99 6.97
CA VAL A 86 -20.55 17.22 6.72
C VAL A 86 -20.29 17.06 5.23
N CYS A 87 -19.73 18.08 4.62
CA CYS A 87 -19.22 18.01 3.25
C CYS A 87 -17.94 17.16 3.24
N PRO A 88 -17.87 16.06 2.45
CA PRO A 88 -16.68 15.20 2.42
C PRO A 88 -15.48 15.97 1.87
N SER A 89 -14.31 15.70 2.45
CA SER A 89 -13.03 16.29 2.00
C SER A 89 -11.90 15.27 1.99
N GLY A 90 -12.20 14.02 2.35
CA GLY A 90 -11.22 12.94 2.36
C GLY A 90 -10.73 12.62 0.96
N LYS A 91 -9.44 12.31 0.84
CA LYS A 91 -8.81 11.86 -0.41
C LYS A 91 -8.29 10.43 -0.22
N LEU A 92 -8.37 9.61 -1.26
CA LEU A 92 -7.85 8.24 -1.23
C LEU A 92 -6.33 8.27 -1.00
N ASN A 93 -5.86 7.45 -0.07
CA ASN A 93 -4.45 7.33 0.29
C ASN A 93 -3.69 6.29 -0.56
N GLU A 94 -4.37 5.68 -1.52
CA GLU A 94 -3.81 4.72 -2.47
C GLU A 94 -4.53 4.80 -3.82
N THR A 95 -3.91 4.23 -4.84
CA THR A 95 -4.53 4.02 -6.15
C THR A 95 -5.41 2.77 -6.10
N TYR A 96 -6.59 2.83 -6.69
CA TYR A 96 -7.49 1.69 -6.87
C TYR A 96 -7.33 1.15 -8.29
N PRO A 97 -6.56 0.08 -8.53
CA PRO A 97 -6.47 -0.53 -9.85
C PRO A 97 -7.81 -1.15 -10.25
N LEU A 98 -7.97 -1.50 -11.53
CA LEU A 98 -9.17 -2.18 -12.02
C LEU A 98 -9.16 -3.64 -11.58
N HIS A 99 -8.01 -4.30 -11.67
CA HIS A 99 -7.80 -5.71 -11.38
C HIS A 99 -6.53 -5.92 -10.56
N TYR A 100 -6.46 -7.02 -9.82
CA TYR A 100 -5.30 -7.41 -9.05
C TYR A 100 -4.03 -7.55 -9.91
N GLU A 101 -4.20 -8.08 -11.13
CA GLU A 101 -3.14 -8.27 -12.12
C GLU A 101 -2.54 -6.95 -12.61
N ASP A 102 -3.22 -5.82 -12.39
CA ASP A 102 -2.71 -4.50 -12.74
C ASP A 102 -1.70 -3.95 -11.72
N THR A 103 -1.51 -4.64 -10.60
CA THR A 103 -0.58 -4.18 -9.56
C THR A 103 0.87 -4.37 -9.97
N PRO A 104 1.76 -3.42 -9.65
CA PRO A 104 3.16 -3.46 -10.09
C PRO A 104 3.93 -4.70 -9.60
N ALA A 105 3.58 -5.24 -8.45
CA ALA A 105 4.24 -6.40 -7.84
C ALA A 105 3.60 -7.75 -8.20
N PHE A 106 2.57 -7.79 -9.05
CA PHE A 106 1.76 -8.99 -9.31
C PHE A 106 2.59 -10.26 -9.59
N HIS A 107 3.64 -10.15 -10.39
CA HIS A 107 4.47 -11.31 -10.77
C HIS A 107 5.45 -11.76 -9.67
N TYR A 108 5.66 -10.95 -8.64
CA TYR A 108 6.68 -11.17 -7.60
C TYR A 108 6.08 -11.23 -6.20
N TYR A 109 4.75 -11.18 -6.10
CA TYR A 109 3.99 -11.28 -4.86
C TYR A 109 3.03 -12.48 -4.92
N PRO A 110 2.91 -13.31 -3.87
CA PRO A 110 3.67 -13.25 -2.62
C PRO A 110 5.15 -13.62 -2.78
N SER A 111 5.95 -13.30 -1.75
CA SER A 111 7.39 -13.59 -1.75
C SER A 111 7.69 -15.08 -1.78
N LYS A 112 8.91 -15.43 -2.19
CA LYS A 112 9.47 -16.78 -2.06
C LYS A 112 9.74 -17.12 -0.58
N GLU A 113 10.09 -18.37 -0.28
CA GLU A 113 10.31 -18.85 1.09
C GLU A 113 11.38 -18.07 1.88
N ARG A 114 12.44 -17.64 1.22
CA ARG A 114 13.62 -17.02 1.84
C ARG A 114 13.93 -15.61 1.30
N SER A 115 13.26 -15.15 0.26
CA SER A 115 13.53 -13.84 -0.33
C SER A 115 12.28 -13.19 -0.88
N SER A 116 12.25 -11.84 -0.85
CA SER A 116 11.28 -11.01 -1.54
C SER A 116 12.01 -10.16 -2.56
N GLU A 117 11.50 -10.11 -3.77
CA GLU A 117 12.04 -9.31 -4.85
C GLU A 117 11.17 -8.07 -5.06
N TYR A 118 11.73 -6.89 -4.76
CA TYR A 118 11.06 -5.60 -4.94
C TYR A 118 11.47 -5.00 -6.29
N ARG A 119 11.10 -5.70 -7.38
CA ARG A 119 11.47 -5.30 -8.75
C ARG A 119 10.82 -4.01 -9.19
N GLU A 120 9.72 -3.62 -8.57
CA GLU A 120 9.04 -2.37 -8.83
C GLU A 120 9.84 -1.12 -8.43
N ALA A 121 10.86 -1.27 -7.55
CA ALA A 121 11.74 -0.19 -7.09
C ALA A 121 10.95 1.07 -6.67
N LEU A 122 11.10 2.19 -7.37
CA LEU A 122 10.41 3.45 -7.10
C LEU A 122 8.95 3.48 -7.58
N TYR A 123 8.55 2.54 -8.44
CA TYR A 123 7.26 2.52 -9.10
C TYR A 123 6.18 1.84 -8.26
N VAL A 124 5.94 2.39 -7.06
CA VAL A 124 4.93 1.92 -6.10
C VAL A 124 3.69 2.80 -6.19
N GLY A 125 2.51 2.18 -6.21
CA GLY A 125 1.22 2.88 -6.23
C GLY A 125 1.09 3.84 -7.42
N TYR A 126 0.62 5.07 -7.20
CA TYR A 126 0.39 6.05 -8.27
C TYR A 126 1.65 6.33 -9.10
N ARG A 127 2.85 6.21 -8.54
CA ARG A 127 4.11 6.40 -9.28
C ARG A 127 4.21 5.47 -10.48
N TYR A 128 3.76 4.21 -10.31
CA TYR A 128 3.67 3.27 -11.42
C TYR A 128 2.55 3.64 -12.39
N TYR A 129 1.31 3.71 -11.91
CA TYR A 129 0.14 3.85 -12.76
C TYR A 129 0.19 5.12 -13.61
N THR A 130 0.58 6.26 -13.02
CA THR A 130 0.72 7.53 -13.75
C THR A 130 1.86 7.50 -14.76
N THR A 131 2.99 6.84 -14.44
CA THR A 131 4.16 6.80 -15.33
C THR A 131 3.88 5.99 -16.59
N VAL A 132 3.23 4.83 -16.46
CA VAL A 132 2.91 3.97 -17.62
C VAL A 132 1.56 4.32 -18.26
N GLY A 133 0.80 5.26 -17.69
CA GLY A 133 -0.53 5.63 -18.18
C GLY A 133 -1.55 4.50 -18.02
N LYS A 134 -1.40 3.66 -17.02
CA LYS A 134 -2.31 2.52 -16.80
C LYS A 134 -3.64 3.00 -16.21
N LYS A 135 -4.74 2.59 -16.83
CA LYS A 135 -6.08 2.96 -16.37
C LYS A 135 -6.35 2.36 -14.99
N VAL A 136 -6.89 3.17 -14.09
CA VAL A 136 -7.26 2.79 -12.72
C VAL A 136 -8.73 3.11 -12.44
N ARG A 137 -9.29 2.54 -11.39
CA ARG A 137 -10.64 2.87 -10.93
C ARG A 137 -10.67 4.26 -10.31
N PHE A 138 -9.73 4.53 -9.40
CA PHE A 138 -9.50 5.82 -8.80
C PHE A 138 -7.99 6.05 -8.63
N PRO A 139 -7.47 7.22 -9.00
CA PRO A 139 -6.09 7.55 -8.72
C PRO A 139 -5.87 7.84 -7.23
N PHE A 140 -4.63 7.76 -6.77
CA PHE A 140 -4.21 8.29 -5.48
C PHE A 140 -4.62 9.76 -5.34
N GLY A 141 -5.11 10.12 -4.17
CA GLY A 141 -5.52 11.49 -3.91
C GLY A 141 -6.93 11.87 -4.43
N TYR A 142 -7.62 10.95 -5.09
CA TYR A 142 -8.99 11.16 -5.56
C TYR A 142 -9.98 11.31 -4.41
N GLY A 143 -10.97 12.18 -4.59
CA GLY A 143 -12.09 12.30 -3.67
C GLY A 143 -12.99 13.45 -4.08
N LEU A 144 -14.31 13.18 -4.11
CA LEU A 144 -15.34 14.14 -4.44
C LEU A 144 -15.77 14.98 -3.24
N SER A 145 -16.38 16.11 -3.50
CA SER A 145 -16.99 17.01 -2.52
C SER A 145 -18.47 17.26 -2.89
N TYR A 146 -19.23 17.83 -1.97
CA TYR A 146 -20.59 18.34 -2.27
C TYR A 146 -20.56 19.76 -2.85
N THR A 147 -19.38 20.34 -3.01
CA THR A 147 -19.14 21.59 -3.72
C THR A 147 -18.08 21.40 -4.80
N THR A 148 -17.79 22.45 -5.55
CA THR A 148 -16.78 22.47 -6.60
C THR A 148 -15.74 23.56 -6.36
N PHE A 149 -14.52 23.34 -6.86
CA PHE A 149 -13.42 24.27 -6.68
C PHE A 149 -12.78 24.63 -8.03
N ALA A 150 -12.38 25.88 -8.18
CA ALA A 150 -11.60 26.36 -9.31
C ALA A 150 -10.21 26.81 -8.83
N TYR A 151 -9.21 26.54 -9.64
CA TYR A 151 -7.81 26.89 -9.39
C TYR A 151 -7.33 27.91 -10.40
N SER A 152 -6.53 28.88 -9.98
CA SER A 152 -6.01 29.94 -10.83
C SER A 152 -4.73 30.57 -10.28
N ASN A 153 -4.13 31.48 -11.06
CA ASN A 153 -3.06 32.39 -10.64
C ASN A 153 -1.81 31.68 -10.07
N LEU A 154 -1.33 30.62 -10.76
CA LEU A 154 -0.12 29.93 -10.33
C LEU A 154 1.10 30.84 -10.46
N SER A 155 1.85 30.96 -9.39
CA SER A 155 3.20 31.51 -9.34
C SER A 155 4.14 30.48 -8.74
N VAL A 156 5.27 30.27 -9.38
CA VAL A 156 6.33 29.35 -8.95
C VAL A 156 7.61 30.14 -8.75
N ASP A 157 8.20 30.03 -7.58
CA ASP A 157 9.52 30.59 -7.29
C ASP A 157 10.40 29.60 -6.51
N LYS A 158 11.56 30.02 -6.05
CA LYS A 158 12.51 29.16 -5.32
C LYS A 158 12.00 28.70 -3.93
N ASP A 159 11.04 29.40 -3.37
CA ASP A 159 10.55 29.16 -2.02
C ASP A 159 9.29 28.27 -2.01
N GLY A 160 8.60 28.13 -3.17
CA GLY A 160 7.40 27.30 -3.28
C GLY A 160 6.49 27.65 -4.44
N VAL A 161 5.24 27.23 -4.30
CA VAL A 161 4.16 27.55 -5.23
C VAL A 161 3.09 28.35 -4.52
N THR A 162 2.58 29.38 -5.19
CA THR A 162 1.42 30.16 -4.74
C THR A 162 0.35 30.13 -5.81
N PHE A 163 -0.89 29.89 -5.44
CA PHE A 163 -2.04 29.83 -6.35
C PHE A 163 -3.32 30.22 -5.61
N THR A 164 -4.40 30.43 -6.35
CA THR A 164 -5.72 30.75 -5.79
C THR A 164 -6.65 29.56 -5.92
N ILE A 165 -7.40 29.26 -4.84
CA ILE A 165 -8.52 28.31 -4.87
C ILE A 165 -9.80 29.09 -4.55
N LYS A 166 -10.86 28.86 -5.34
CA LYS A 166 -12.20 29.42 -5.16
C LYS A 166 -13.22 28.30 -5.03
N ASN A 167 -14.10 28.39 -4.04
CA ASN A 167 -15.29 27.54 -3.98
C ASN A 167 -16.32 28.08 -4.97
N THR A 168 -16.65 27.28 -5.99
CA THR A 168 -17.58 27.65 -7.07
C THR A 168 -18.96 27.05 -6.92
N GLY A 169 -19.20 26.26 -5.86
CA GLY A 169 -20.51 25.68 -5.55
C GLY A 169 -21.24 26.40 -4.43
N ASP A 170 -22.33 25.82 -3.97
CA ASP A 170 -23.31 26.45 -3.10
C ASP A 170 -23.19 26.09 -1.61
N VAL A 171 -22.26 25.20 -1.26
CA VAL A 171 -22.03 24.79 0.14
C VAL A 171 -20.57 24.99 0.55
N GLU A 172 -20.34 25.24 1.84
CA GLU A 172 -18.99 25.25 2.38
C GLU A 172 -18.32 23.89 2.17
N GLY A 173 -17.09 23.93 1.70
CA GLY A 173 -16.31 22.71 1.48
C GLY A 173 -14.83 22.90 1.76
N THR A 174 -14.15 21.78 1.93
CA THR A 174 -12.71 21.75 2.12
C THR A 174 -12.06 21.05 0.93
N GLU A 175 -11.12 21.73 0.29
CA GLU A 175 -10.28 21.15 -0.77
C GLU A 175 -8.90 20.79 -0.23
N ILE A 176 -8.29 19.75 -0.83
CA ILE A 176 -6.91 19.35 -0.59
C ILE A 176 -6.16 19.46 -1.91
N ALA A 177 -5.46 20.58 -2.09
CA ALA A 177 -4.60 20.80 -3.23
C ALA A 177 -3.28 20.04 -3.07
N GLN A 178 -2.87 19.32 -4.10
CA GLN A 178 -1.71 18.43 -4.08
C GLN A 178 -0.62 18.95 -5.01
N LEU A 179 0.58 19.17 -4.45
CA LEU A 179 1.76 19.60 -5.21
C LEU A 179 2.55 18.38 -5.68
N TYR A 180 2.69 18.26 -6.98
CA TYR A 180 3.50 17.24 -7.63
C TYR A 180 4.70 17.87 -8.34
N VAL A 181 5.82 17.17 -8.30
CA VAL A 181 7.05 17.57 -8.98
C VAL A 181 7.51 16.43 -9.88
N GLY A 182 7.86 16.76 -11.11
CA GLY A 182 8.36 15.82 -12.10
C GLY A 182 9.61 16.33 -12.79
N LYS A 183 10.43 15.43 -13.28
CA LYS A 183 11.59 15.73 -14.13
C LYS A 183 11.89 14.52 -15.01
N GLN A 184 12.07 14.76 -16.30
CA GLN A 184 12.67 13.77 -17.19
C GLN A 184 14.18 13.82 -17.08
N SER A 185 14.82 12.67 -17.08
CA SER A 185 16.26 12.52 -17.02
C SER A 185 16.72 11.37 -17.91
N GLU A 186 17.92 11.52 -18.50
CA GLU A 186 18.55 10.46 -19.28
C GLU A 186 19.49 9.59 -18.44
N THR A 187 19.74 9.97 -17.18
CA THR A 187 20.70 9.30 -16.28
C THR A 187 20.13 8.93 -14.93
N ILE A 188 18.85 9.27 -14.68
CA ILE A 188 18.12 8.91 -13.45
C ILE A 188 16.72 8.45 -13.86
N PHE A 189 16.40 7.17 -13.65
CA PHE A 189 15.04 6.72 -13.80
C PHE A 189 14.18 7.19 -12.62
N ARG A 190 12.99 7.66 -12.88
CA ARG A 190 12.06 8.17 -11.87
C ARG A 190 10.60 8.17 -12.36
N PRO A 191 9.61 8.16 -11.47
CA PRO A 191 8.23 8.39 -11.84
C PRO A 191 8.06 9.74 -12.54
N ILE A 192 7.08 9.85 -13.42
CA ILE A 192 6.83 11.12 -14.15
C ILE A 192 6.49 12.27 -13.20
N ARG A 193 5.95 11.96 -12.02
CA ARG A 193 5.64 12.94 -10.96
C ARG A 193 5.62 12.28 -9.58
N GLU A 194 5.94 13.06 -8.57
CA GLU A 194 5.89 12.66 -7.16
C GLU A 194 5.21 13.73 -6.33
N LEU A 195 4.34 13.34 -5.41
CA LEU A 195 3.74 14.24 -4.42
C LEU A 195 4.84 14.79 -3.51
N LYS A 196 4.96 16.10 -3.45
CA LYS A 196 5.97 16.80 -2.64
C LYS A 196 5.37 17.69 -1.57
N GLY A 197 4.06 17.95 -1.63
CA GLY A 197 3.36 18.73 -0.63
C GLY A 197 1.86 18.76 -0.86
N PHE A 198 1.11 19.25 0.11
CA PHE A 198 -0.32 19.49 -0.03
C PHE A 198 -0.77 20.61 0.89
N ALA A 199 -1.91 21.22 0.56
CA ALA A 199 -2.56 22.20 1.42
C ALA A 199 -4.05 21.89 1.57
N ARG A 200 -4.56 22.00 2.80
CA ARG A 200 -5.98 21.84 3.12
C ARG A 200 -6.61 23.20 3.33
N VAL A 201 -7.65 23.52 2.56
CA VAL A 201 -8.28 24.85 2.54
C VAL A 201 -9.79 24.70 2.64
N THR A 202 -10.39 25.32 3.66
CA THR A 202 -11.86 25.41 3.81
C THR A 202 -12.34 26.76 3.28
N LEU A 203 -13.38 26.71 2.44
CA LEU A 203 -13.94 27.86 1.73
C LEU A 203 -15.45 27.85 1.82
N ALA A 204 -16.03 29.00 2.22
CA ALA A 204 -17.46 29.26 2.07
C ALA A 204 -17.86 29.38 0.59
N PRO A 205 -19.15 29.26 0.23
CA PRO A 205 -19.60 29.47 -1.15
C PRO A 205 -19.13 30.82 -1.71
N GLY A 206 -18.51 30.81 -2.88
CA GLY A 206 -17.94 31.98 -3.54
C GLY A 206 -16.62 32.50 -2.96
N GLU A 207 -16.20 32.04 -1.80
CA GLU A 207 -14.93 32.44 -1.18
C GLU A 207 -13.74 31.98 -1.99
N GLU A 208 -12.70 32.81 -2.06
CA GLU A 208 -11.42 32.47 -2.64
C GLU A 208 -10.27 32.77 -1.67
N LYS A 209 -9.22 31.94 -1.71
CA LYS A 209 -8.01 32.12 -0.89
C LYS A 209 -6.76 31.89 -1.72
N SER A 210 -5.75 32.70 -1.44
CA SER A 210 -4.39 32.42 -1.87
C SER A 210 -3.80 31.32 -1.00
N VAL A 211 -3.23 30.32 -1.63
CA VAL A 211 -2.62 29.14 -1.00
C VAL A 211 -1.16 29.10 -1.36
N HIS A 212 -0.31 28.86 -0.38
CA HIS A 212 1.11 28.65 -0.56
C HIS A 212 1.52 27.27 -0.08
N ILE A 213 2.28 26.54 -0.90
CA ILE A 213 2.94 25.27 -0.51
C ILE A 213 4.44 25.48 -0.69
N ALA A 214 5.17 25.48 0.42
CA ALA A 214 6.60 25.71 0.43
C ALA A 214 7.38 24.51 -0.13
N PHE A 215 8.48 24.75 -0.80
CA PHE A 215 9.49 23.75 -1.07
C PHE A 215 10.35 23.53 0.17
N ASP A 216 10.79 22.30 0.35
CA ASP A 216 11.73 21.89 1.41
C ASP A 216 12.93 21.16 0.82
N ASP A 217 13.84 20.70 1.66
CA ASP A 217 15.04 19.95 1.27
C ASP A 217 14.71 18.61 0.59
N LYS A 218 13.47 18.13 0.68
CA LYS A 218 13.00 16.86 0.11
C LYS A 218 12.34 17.02 -1.26
N THR A 219 12.02 18.24 -1.66
CA THR A 219 11.21 18.52 -2.83
C THR A 219 11.85 18.01 -4.12
N PHE A 220 13.15 18.25 -4.32
CA PHE A 220 13.85 17.96 -5.57
C PHE A 220 14.88 16.83 -5.48
N ARG A 221 15.14 16.33 -4.28
CA ARG A 221 16.20 15.35 -4.04
C ARG A 221 15.84 13.93 -4.50
N PHE A 222 16.85 13.18 -4.86
CA PHE A 222 16.85 11.73 -5.01
C PHE A 222 18.01 11.15 -4.21
N TYR A 223 17.92 9.85 -3.86
CA TYR A 223 19.01 9.16 -3.19
C TYR A 223 19.97 8.58 -4.24
N ASP A 224 21.22 8.99 -4.22
CA ASP A 224 22.25 8.46 -5.10
C ASP A 224 23.03 7.35 -4.39
N THR A 225 22.85 6.11 -4.85
CA THR A 225 23.50 4.93 -4.26
C THR A 225 25.01 4.90 -4.50
N ARG A 226 25.55 5.71 -5.42
CA ARG A 226 27.00 5.79 -5.69
C ARG A 226 27.70 6.61 -4.62
N THR A 227 27.06 7.67 -4.15
CA THR A 227 27.59 8.60 -3.14
C THR A 227 27.07 8.30 -1.73
N ASP A 228 26.05 7.43 -1.64
CA ASP A 228 25.35 7.07 -0.40
C ASP A 228 24.72 8.30 0.29
N THR A 229 24.24 9.26 -0.50
CA THR A 229 23.66 10.52 -0.02
C THR A 229 22.48 11.01 -0.85
N TRP A 230 21.77 12.00 -0.31
CA TRP A 230 20.72 12.70 -1.01
C TRP A 230 21.31 13.79 -1.90
N GLU A 231 21.04 13.71 -3.21
CA GLU A 231 21.51 14.63 -4.24
C GLU A 231 20.33 15.29 -4.95
N VAL A 232 20.59 16.40 -5.62
CA VAL A 232 19.65 17.11 -6.48
C VAL A 232 20.21 17.15 -7.88
N GLU A 233 19.49 16.62 -8.85
CA GLU A 233 19.86 16.73 -10.26
C GLU A 233 19.60 18.15 -10.79
N SER A 234 20.57 18.75 -11.44
CA SER A 234 20.42 20.07 -12.06
C SER A 234 19.44 20.04 -13.24
N GLY A 235 18.72 21.12 -13.48
CA GLY A 235 17.89 21.33 -14.66
C GLY A 235 16.44 21.70 -14.37
N ASN A 236 15.61 21.65 -15.40
CA ASN A 236 14.23 22.11 -15.34
C ASN A 236 13.29 21.05 -14.77
N TYR A 237 12.57 21.41 -13.71
CA TYR A 237 11.56 20.60 -13.08
C TYR A 237 10.15 21.08 -13.45
N GLN A 238 9.26 20.13 -13.72
CA GLN A 238 7.83 20.40 -13.87
C GLN A 238 7.20 20.51 -12.48
N ILE A 239 6.45 21.59 -12.26
CA ILE A 239 5.78 21.89 -11.01
C ILE A 239 4.28 21.89 -11.30
N MET A 240 3.55 20.99 -10.64
CA MET A 240 2.16 20.74 -10.96
C MET A 240 1.31 20.80 -9.68
N VAL A 241 0.14 21.44 -9.76
CA VAL A 241 -0.87 21.37 -8.71
C VAL A 241 -2.05 20.58 -9.25
N GLY A 242 -2.46 19.56 -8.50
CA GLY A 242 -3.53 18.65 -8.88
C GLY A 242 -4.57 18.45 -7.77
N THR A 243 -5.72 17.90 -8.15
CA THR A 243 -6.77 17.43 -7.26
C THR A 243 -6.56 15.98 -6.84
N ASP A 244 -5.80 15.24 -7.63
CA ASP A 244 -5.37 13.86 -7.44
C ASP A 244 -4.13 13.58 -8.31
N ALA A 245 -3.59 12.36 -8.29
CA ALA A 245 -2.34 12.02 -9.00
C ALA A 245 -2.46 12.04 -10.53
N ASP A 246 -3.66 11.97 -11.09
CA ASP A 246 -3.88 11.98 -12.53
C ASP A 246 -4.38 13.33 -13.05
N THR A 247 -5.06 14.11 -12.20
CA THR A 247 -5.71 15.36 -12.58
C THR A 247 -4.86 16.57 -12.15
N MET A 248 -4.02 17.06 -13.07
CA MET A 248 -3.27 18.31 -12.88
C MET A 248 -4.10 19.49 -13.39
N VAL A 249 -4.28 20.50 -12.55
CA VAL A 249 -5.12 21.68 -12.83
C VAL A 249 -4.30 22.95 -13.06
N LEU A 250 -3.08 23.01 -12.52
CA LEU A 250 -2.13 24.09 -12.77
C LEU A 250 -0.75 23.50 -13.02
N GLU A 251 -0.02 24.06 -13.98
CA GLU A 251 1.31 23.60 -14.33
C GLU A 251 2.27 24.80 -14.53
N GLY A 252 3.49 24.62 -14.10
CA GLY A 252 4.61 25.55 -14.24
C GLY A 252 5.93 24.79 -14.28
N SER A 253 7.01 25.52 -14.26
CA SER A 253 8.35 24.93 -14.23
C SER A 253 9.31 25.78 -13.40
N LEU A 254 10.37 25.16 -12.94
CA LEU A 254 11.44 25.81 -12.18
C LEU A 254 12.79 25.20 -12.54
N GLU A 255 13.74 26.07 -12.89
CA GLU A 255 15.14 25.68 -13.11
C GLU A 255 15.84 25.57 -11.74
N ILE A 256 16.42 24.40 -11.47
CA ILE A 256 17.12 24.10 -10.20
C ILE A 256 18.61 23.90 -10.48
N ALA A 257 19.43 24.66 -9.79
CA ALA A 257 20.86 24.41 -9.70
C ALA A 257 21.07 23.27 -8.70
N GLY A 258 21.27 22.06 -9.21
CA GLY A 258 21.43 20.87 -8.39
C GLY A 258 22.86 20.66 -7.89
N THR A 259 23.07 19.57 -7.16
CA THR A 259 24.38 19.13 -6.66
C THR A 259 25.08 18.21 -7.66
N VAL A 260 24.34 17.56 -8.54
CA VAL A 260 24.85 16.67 -9.59
C VAL A 260 24.20 16.96 -10.95
N ALA A 261 24.94 16.67 -12.03
CA ALA A 261 24.44 16.76 -13.40
C ALA A 261 24.12 15.36 -14.00
N ASP A 262 24.66 14.30 -13.40
CA ASP A 262 24.57 12.92 -13.88
C ASP A 262 24.24 11.98 -12.72
N GLY A 263 23.15 11.21 -12.85
CA GLY A 263 22.71 10.23 -11.87
C GLY A 263 23.35 8.85 -12.00
N GLY A 264 24.13 8.61 -13.06
CA GLY A 264 24.96 7.42 -13.26
C GLY A 264 24.22 6.14 -13.68
N TYR A 265 22.93 6.21 -13.96
CA TYR A 265 22.20 5.08 -14.56
C TYR A 265 22.21 5.19 -16.08
N SER A 266 22.18 4.03 -16.75
CA SER A 266 22.12 3.95 -18.22
C SER A 266 20.75 3.44 -18.66
N LYS A 267 20.13 4.17 -19.56
CA LYS A 267 18.85 3.83 -20.18
C LYS A 267 18.96 2.58 -21.08
N GLU A 268 20.14 2.32 -21.64
CA GLU A 268 20.42 1.12 -22.42
C GLU A 268 20.51 -0.14 -21.54
N ILE A 269 20.94 0.00 -20.28
CA ILE A 269 21.10 -1.08 -19.33
C ILE A 269 19.80 -1.32 -18.54
N LEU A 270 19.06 -0.24 -18.23
CA LEU A 270 17.84 -0.28 -17.41
C LEU A 270 16.61 0.27 -18.18
N PRO A 271 16.31 -0.23 -19.40
CA PRO A 271 15.28 0.35 -20.27
C PRO A 271 13.88 0.32 -19.62
N GLU A 272 13.54 -0.77 -18.90
CA GLU A 272 12.21 -0.89 -18.30
C GLU A 272 12.06 -0.02 -17.06
N TYR A 273 13.12 0.21 -16.29
CA TYR A 273 13.12 1.19 -15.20
C TYR A 273 12.97 2.61 -15.71
N PHE A 274 13.63 2.98 -16.83
CA PHE A 274 13.46 4.29 -17.44
C PHE A 274 12.07 4.50 -18.09
N SER A 275 11.46 3.43 -18.59
CA SER A 275 10.10 3.47 -19.14
C SER A 275 9.01 3.38 -18.07
N GLY A 276 9.33 2.89 -16.87
CA GLY A 276 8.38 2.54 -15.81
C GLY A 276 7.60 1.25 -16.04
N LYS A 277 7.89 0.49 -17.12
CA LYS A 277 7.21 -0.77 -17.47
C LYS A 277 7.80 -1.94 -16.67
N ILE A 278 7.78 -1.80 -15.38
CA ILE A 278 8.44 -2.71 -14.43
C ILE A 278 7.91 -4.14 -14.48
N GLU A 279 6.73 -4.38 -15.03
CA GLU A 279 6.19 -5.71 -15.30
C GLU A 279 7.05 -6.50 -16.29
N ASN A 280 7.88 -5.83 -17.10
CA ASN A 280 8.78 -6.44 -18.08
C ASN A 280 10.21 -6.61 -17.58
N VAL A 281 10.54 -6.14 -16.37
CA VAL A 281 11.90 -6.23 -15.80
C VAL A 281 12.34 -7.69 -15.70
N ASP A 282 13.33 -8.09 -16.47
CA ASP A 282 13.91 -9.42 -16.44
C ASP A 282 15.00 -9.57 -15.35
N ASP A 283 15.53 -10.77 -15.23
CA ASP A 283 16.58 -11.06 -14.24
C ASP A 283 17.90 -10.34 -14.53
N ILE A 284 18.17 -10.01 -15.77
CA ILE A 284 19.41 -9.31 -16.17
C ILE A 284 19.32 -7.87 -15.69
N GLU A 285 18.25 -7.17 -16.08
CA GLU A 285 18.01 -5.79 -15.71
C GLU A 285 17.87 -5.61 -14.18
N TYR A 286 17.13 -6.51 -13.53
CA TYR A 286 17.00 -6.46 -12.07
C TYR A 286 18.33 -6.68 -11.36
N ARG A 287 19.18 -7.60 -11.85
CA ARG A 287 20.52 -7.85 -11.29
C ARG A 287 21.43 -6.64 -11.43
N GLU A 288 21.38 -5.95 -12.56
CA GLU A 288 22.13 -4.72 -12.79
C GLU A 288 21.74 -3.62 -11.79
N LEU A 289 20.43 -3.42 -11.57
CA LEU A 289 19.96 -2.46 -10.56
C LEU A 289 20.30 -2.91 -9.12
N TYR A 290 20.14 -4.20 -8.82
CA TYR A 290 20.39 -4.77 -7.51
C TYR A 290 21.89 -4.80 -7.15
N GLY A 291 22.78 -4.83 -8.15
CA GLY A 291 24.24 -4.83 -7.98
C GLY A 291 24.82 -6.14 -7.45
N ARG A 292 24.06 -7.22 -7.45
CA ARG A 292 24.47 -8.56 -6.99
C ARG A 292 23.57 -9.67 -7.54
N GLU A 293 23.97 -10.94 -7.39
CA GLU A 293 23.17 -12.07 -7.81
C GLU A 293 21.82 -12.13 -7.06
N ILE A 294 20.75 -12.45 -7.80
CA ILE A 294 19.41 -12.61 -7.25
C ILE A 294 19.39 -13.89 -6.42
N PRO A 295 18.98 -13.85 -5.14
CA PRO A 295 18.86 -15.05 -4.33
C PRO A 295 17.85 -16.01 -4.95
N ASP A 296 18.15 -17.32 -4.96
CA ASP A 296 17.23 -18.36 -5.43
C ASP A 296 15.87 -18.31 -4.69
N GLY A 297 15.88 -17.88 -3.43
CA GLY A 297 14.66 -17.70 -2.62
C GLY A 297 14.02 -19.00 -2.15
N SER A 298 14.50 -20.17 -2.61
CA SER A 298 14.04 -21.46 -2.11
C SER A 298 14.50 -21.69 -0.67
N TRP A 299 13.83 -22.63 -0.01
CA TRP A 299 14.21 -22.97 1.36
C TRP A 299 15.61 -23.57 1.41
N SER A 300 16.48 -23.00 2.22
CA SER A 300 17.82 -23.51 2.48
C SER A 300 18.23 -23.29 3.93
N GLY A 301 19.12 -24.18 4.46
CA GLY A 301 19.66 -24.04 5.80
C GLY A 301 18.74 -24.53 6.93
N GLU A 302 18.94 -24.00 8.10
CA GLU A 302 18.21 -24.35 9.33
C GLU A 302 17.09 -23.35 9.63
N ILE A 303 16.09 -23.82 10.37
CA ILE A 303 15.03 -22.96 10.93
C ILE A 303 15.66 -21.91 11.82
N GLN A 304 15.23 -20.68 11.65
CA GLN A 304 15.66 -19.52 12.45
C GLN A 304 14.49 -18.93 13.25
N MET A 305 14.79 -18.10 14.22
CA MET A 305 13.79 -17.46 15.09
C MET A 305 12.79 -16.56 14.34
N ASN A 306 13.20 -16.04 13.18
CA ASN A 306 12.36 -15.19 12.34
C ASN A 306 11.50 -16.00 11.35
N ASP A 307 11.75 -17.30 11.21
CA ASP A 307 10.95 -18.11 10.31
C ASP A 307 9.56 -18.34 10.89
N ALA A 308 8.56 -18.39 10.02
CA ALA A 308 7.19 -18.64 10.40
C ALA A 308 6.98 -20.10 10.83
N VAL A 309 5.99 -20.35 11.67
CA VAL A 309 5.66 -21.69 12.14
C VAL A 309 5.30 -22.63 10.98
N CYS A 310 4.67 -22.13 9.92
CA CYS A 310 4.41 -22.93 8.71
C CYS A 310 5.69 -23.45 8.06
N GLN A 311 6.82 -22.76 8.21
CA GLN A 311 8.12 -23.16 7.69
C GLN A 311 8.80 -24.27 8.51
N LEU A 312 8.27 -24.62 9.70
CA LEU A 312 8.71 -25.79 10.46
C LEU A 312 8.61 -27.10 9.67
N TYR A 313 7.81 -27.13 8.61
CA TYR A 313 7.77 -28.22 7.65
C TYR A 313 9.15 -28.59 7.09
N TYR A 314 9.99 -27.59 6.85
CA TYR A 314 11.34 -27.76 6.30
C TYR A 314 12.38 -28.21 7.36
N GLY A 315 12.05 -28.11 8.64
CA GLY A 315 12.94 -28.48 9.73
C GLY A 315 13.27 -29.97 9.75
N LYS A 316 14.48 -30.33 10.22
CA LYS A 316 14.93 -31.72 10.37
C LYS A 316 14.28 -32.43 11.57
N GLY A 317 13.77 -31.66 12.54
CA GLY A 317 13.22 -32.16 13.79
C GLY A 317 11.77 -32.60 13.67
N ILE A 318 11.43 -33.76 14.25
CA ILE A 318 10.07 -34.32 14.22
C ILE A 318 9.07 -33.43 14.97
N PHE A 319 9.50 -32.76 16.05
CA PHE A 319 8.61 -31.88 16.85
C PHE A 319 8.10 -30.70 16.05
N GLY A 320 8.96 -30.03 15.26
CA GLY A 320 8.53 -28.95 14.38
C GLY A 320 7.52 -29.43 13.34
N LYS A 321 7.77 -30.59 12.74
CA LYS A 321 6.85 -31.20 11.75
C LYS A 321 5.51 -31.62 12.36
N LEU A 322 5.50 -32.12 13.59
CA LEU A 322 4.28 -32.46 14.28
C LEU A 322 3.46 -31.21 14.63
N PHE A 323 4.11 -30.17 15.13
CA PHE A 323 3.44 -28.91 15.46
C PHE A 323 2.84 -28.26 14.21
N TYR A 324 3.61 -28.16 13.13
CA TYR A 324 3.12 -27.75 11.82
C TYR A 324 1.92 -28.60 11.38
N GLY A 325 2.01 -29.92 11.48
CA GLY A 325 0.95 -30.85 11.05
C GLY A 325 -0.36 -30.62 11.80
N VAL A 326 -0.27 -30.43 13.12
CA VAL A 326 -1.46 -30.14 13.95
C VAL A 326 -2.12 -28.84 13.51
N LEU A 327 -1.37 -27.75 13.38
CA LEU A 327 -1.93 -26.45 12.95
C LEU A 327 -2.55 -26.56 11.56
N ARG A 328 -1.88 -27.23 10.62
CA ARG A 328 -2.38 -27.44 9.25
C ARG A 328 -3.70 -28.23 9.22
N ILE A 329 -3.81 -29.27 10.06
CA ILE A 329 -5.05 -30.06 10.17
C ILE A 329 -6.16 -29.18 10.73
N LEU A 330 -5.91 -28.42 11.81
CA LEU A 330 -6.89 -27.51 12.39
C LEU A 330 -7.37 -26.44 11.40
N LEU A 331 -6.45 -25.87 10.60
CA LEU A 331 -6.80 -24.95 9.53
C LEU A 331 -7.72 -25.60 8.50
N LYS A 332 -7.34 -26.77 7.97
CA LYS A 332 -8.16 -27.48 6.99
C LYS A 332 -9.55 -27.84 7.51
N ILE A 333 -9.67 -28.23 8.77
CA ILE A 333 -10.97 -28.51 9.39
C ILE A 333 -11.81 -27.24 9.45
N SER A 334 -11.23 -26.11 9.85
CA SER A 334 -11.93 -24.83 9.93
C SER A 334 -12.33 -24.29 8.56
N GLU A 335 -11.51 -24.46 7.54
CA GLU A 335 -11.82 -24.14 6.14
C GLU A 335 -12.99 -25.01 5.63
N TRP A 336 -12.92 -26.31 5.86
CA TRP A 336 -14.00 -27.25 5.49
C TRP A 336 -15.34 -26.91 6.15
N GLN A 337 -15.32 -26.38 7.37
CA GLN A 337 -16.51 -25.92 8.07
C GLN A 337 -17.03 -24.55 7.58
N GLY A 338 -16.37 -23.93 6.61
CA GLY A 338 -16.70 -22.58 6.12
C GLY A 338 -16.47 -21.46 7.15
N LYS A 339 -15.71 -21.74 8.20
CA LYS A 339 -15.38 -20.79 9.28
C LYS A 339 -13.88 -20.87 9.60
N PRO A 340 -13.01 -20.29 8.78
CA PRO A 340 -11.58 -20.26 9.03
C PRO A 340 -11.28 -19.71 10.43
N ASN A 341 -10.43 -20.43 11.16
CA ASN A 341 -10.06 -20.05 12.52
C ASN A 341 -8.86 -19.08 12.47
N LEU A 342 -9.13 -17.79 12.64
CA LEU A 342 -8.13 -16.73 12.58
C LEU A 342 -6.99 -16.90 13.60
N ASN A 343 -7.28 -17.40 14.81
CA ASN A 343 -6.23 -17.63 15.80
C ASN A 343 -5.26 -18.74 15.36
N VAL A 344 -5.78 -19.81 14.76
CA VAL A 344 -4.93 -20.88 14.22
C VAL A 344 -4.12 -20.37 13.04
N LEU A 345 -4.74 -19.59 12.17
CA LEU A 345 -4.12 -18.99 10.98
C LEU A 345 -3.01 -18.02 11.38
N PHE A 346 -3.27 -17.15 12.35
CA PHE A 346 -2.28 -16.25 12.92
C PHE A 346 -1.08 -17.01 13.49
N ASN A 347 -1.34 -18.05 14.31
CA ASN A 347 -0.27 -18.88 14.86
C ASN A 347 0.51 -19.63 13.80
N TYR A 348 -0.11 -20.06 12.71
CA TYR A 348 0.51 -20.75 11.59
C TYR A 348 1.50 -19.86 10.85
N ASN A 349 1.17 -18.58 10.66
CA ASN A 349 1.99 -17.61 9.93
C ASN A 349 2.92 -16.79 10.83
N MET A 350 2.78 -16.88 12.16
CA MET A 350 3.58 -16.09 13.09
C MET A 350 5.04 -16.57 13.12
N PRO A 351 6.03 -15.66 13.17
CA PRO A 351 7.43 -16.03 13.41
C PRO A 351 7.60 -16.69 14.77
N ILE A 352 8.50 -17.68 14.87
CA ILE A 352 8.74 -18.43 16.12
C ILE A 352 9.03 -17.49 17.30
N ARG A 353 9.82 -16.41 17.09
CA ARG A 353 10.07 -15.38 18.12
C ARG A 353 8.80 -14.66 18.60
N GLY A 354 7.75 -14.65 17.77
CA GLY A 354 6.48 -13.99 18.10
C GLY A 354 5.80 -14.60 19.33
N TYR A 355 5.94 -15.90 19.52
CA TYR A 355 5.41 -16.57 20.72
C TYR A 355 5.96 -15.99 22.02
N ALA A 356 7.22 -15.57 22.04
CA ALA A 356 7.79 -14.95 23.23
C ALA A 356 7.16 -13.59 23.58
N LYS A 357 6.58 -12.89 22.59
CA LYS A 357 5.89 -11.61 22.81
C LYS A 357 4.39 -11.79 23.08
N MET A 358 3.76 -12.71 22.34
CA MET A 358 2.30 -12.83 22.30
C MET A 358 1.71 -13.69 23.43
N THR A 359 2.51 -14.49 24.12
CA THR A 359 2.03 -15.38 25.18
C THR A 359 2.05 -14.77 26.57
N GLY A 360 2.26 -13.45 26.71
CA GLY A 360 2.29 -12.77 28.01
C GLY A 360 3.37 -13.32 28.95
N GLY A 361 4.52 -13.75 28.41
CA GLY A 361 5.62 -14.35 29.17
C GLY A 361 5.48 -15.87 29.40
N PHE A 362 4.43 -16.51 28.89
CA PHE A 362 4.31 -17.98 28.99
C PHE A 362 5.42 -18.69 28.21
N VAL A 363 5.74 -18.24 27.04
CA VAL A 363 6.91 -18.66 26.28
C VAL A 363 7.96 -17.55 26.37
N THR A 364 9.14 -17.85 26.89
CA THR A 364 10.26 -16.90 26.91
C THR A 364 11.05 -16.96 25.60
N MET A 365 11.89 -15.95 25.33
CA MET A 365 12.76 -15.95 24.16
C MET A 365 13.74 -17.14 24.16
N GLU A 366 14.22 -17.55 25.34
CA GLU A 366 15.08 -18.73 25.49
C GLU A 366 14.32 -20.04 25.19
N MET A 367 13.04 -20.11 25.60
CA MET A 367 12.21 -21.26 25.23
C MET A 367 11.97 -21.32 23.71
N ALA A 368 11.74 -20.18 23.05
CA ALA A 368 11.59 -20.11 21.61
C ALA A 368 12.88 -20.53 20.87
N ARG A 369 14.06 -20.14 21.38
CA ARG A 369 15.35 -20.63 20.87
C ARG A 369 15.50 -22.14 21.02
N ALA A 370 15.14 -22.69 22.18
CA ALA A 370 15.18 -24.13 22.42
C ALA A 370 14.24 -24.89 21.48
N LEU A 371 13.04 -24.37 21.20
CA LEU A 371 12.11 -24.94 20.23
C LEU A 371 12.70 -24.90 18.81
N THR A 372 13.39 -23.83 18.44
CA THR A 372 14.09 -23.71 17.16
C THR A 372 15.22 -24.76 17.03
N GLU A 373 16.03 -24.97 18.08
CA GLU A 373 17.03 -26.04 18.12
C GLU A 373 16.40 -27.43 17.94
N MET A 374 15.27 -27.68 18.59
CA MET A 374 14.54 -28.95 18.43
C MET A 374 13.98 -29.12 17.02
N ALA A 375 13.47 -28.03 16.41
CA ALA A 375 13.00 -28.04 15.03
C ALA A 375 14.11 -28.36 14.03
N ASN A 376 15.35 -27.98 14.33
CA ASN A 376 16.54 -28.31 13.53
C ASN A 376 17.11 -29.72 13.78
N GLY A 377 16.48 -30.51 14.65
CA GLY A 377 16.88 -31.89 14.95
C GLY A 377 17.81 -32.05 16.16
N HIS A 378 18.20 -30.96 16.82
CA HIS A 378 19.04 -30.99 18.04
C HIS A 378 18.21 -31.37 19.29
N ARG A 379 17.59 -32.55 19.30
CA ARG A 379 16.57 -32.95 20.28
C ARG A 379 17.07 -32.88 21.73
N ILE A 380 18.22 -33.52 22.02
CA ILE A 380 18.77 -33.59 23.39
C ILE A 380 19.15 -32.18 23.89
N LYS A 381 19.90 -31.44 23.06
CA LYS A 381 20.34 -30.09 23.39
C LYS A 381 19.14 -29.14 23.58
N GLY A 382 18.21 -29.13 22.61
CA GLY A 382 17.02 -28.30 22.66
C GLY A 382 16.10 -28.62 23.84
N THR A 383 15.89 -29.93 24.17
CA THR A 383 15.10 -30.33 25.35
C THR A 383 15.77 -29.86 26.65
N ALA A 384 17.10 -30.06 26.80
CA ALA A 384 17.82 -29.58 27.96
C ALA A 384 17.79 -28.06 28.09
N HIS A 385 17.86 -27.34 26.97
CA HIS A 385 17.74 -25.88 26.91
C HIS A 385 16.32 -25.45 27.30
N LEU A 386 15.29 -26.10 26.77
CA LEU A 386 13.88 -25.79 27.10
C LEU A 386 13.58 -25.98 28.60
N ILE A 387 14.04 -27.08 29.20
CA ILE A 387 13.89 -27.34 30.65
C ILE A 387 14.58 -26.24 31.46
N ARG A 388 15.82 -25.89 31.12
CA ARG A 388 16.54 -24.81 31.79
C ARG A 388 15.83 -23.46 31.68
N ALA A 389 15.32 -23.14 30.50
CA ALA A 389 14.58 -21.91 30.26
C ALA A 389 13.23 -21.88 31.01
N ALA A 390 12.57 -23.03 31.16
CA ALA A 390 11.34 -23.15 31.91
C ALA A 390 11.54 -23.03 33.44
N VAL A 391 12.65 -23.54 33.96
CA VAL A 391 13.00 -23.47 35.39
C VAL A 391 13.50 -22.08 35.81
N LYS A 392 14.14 -21.34 34.89
CA LYS A 392 14.63 -19.95 35.13
C LYS A 392 13.54 -18.89 34.92
N ARG A 393 12.28 -19.29 34.93
CA ARG A 393 11.14 -18.39 34.81
C ARG A 393 10.97 -17.63 36.14
N ASP A 394 11.59 -16.46 36.25
CA ASP A 394 11.32 -15.44 37.25
C ASP A 394 10.49 -14.30 36.65
#